data_6b7511bfed820d6882a00cd0d607eca0
#
_entry.id   6b7511bfed820d6882a00cd0d607eca0
#
_cell.length_a   1.000
_cell.length_b   1.000
_cell.length_c   1.000
_cell.angle_alpha   90.00
_cell.angle_beta   90.00
_cell.angle_gamma   90.00
#
_symmetry.space_group_name_H-M   'P 1'
#
loop_
_entity.id
_entity.type
_entity.pdbx_description
1 polymer ?
#
loop_
_entity_poly.entity_id
_entity_poly.type
_entity_poly.pdbx_seq_one_letter_code
_entity_poly.pdbx_strand_id
1 'polypeptide(L)'
;FGAMTKELAKAGQNADTSKTTDIFFNSEVEYIEKVGDKYKLTTVNGTVYTADFVVVNAGAHSLFLAHKMGYGKHMGSLSMAGSFYITNGEFLNGKVYMVQNDKLPFAALHGDPDILENGKTRFGPTALALLVLERYKGGKSIFQCLKTMNIDGSILKIFWDLLKDSEIRNYVFKNFLFEVPGINKGLFVKDARKIVPSLTVDDLEYAKGF
;
A
#
# COMPACT_ATOMS: atom_id res chain seq x y z
N PHE A 1 5.67 7.48 8.56
CA PHE A 1 4.49 6.93 9.28
C PHE A 1 4.88 6.16 10.53
N GLY A 2 5.86 5.23 10.51
CA GLY A 2 6.21 4.41 11.68
C GLY A 2 6.55 5.19 12.94
N ALA A 3 7.30 6.30 12.85
CA ALA A 3 7.59 7.16 13.99
C ALA A 3 6.31 7.82 14.54
N MET A 4 5.47 8.36 13.66
CA MET A 4 4.18 8.96 14.02
C MET A 4 3.26 7.95 14.72
N THR A 5 3.17 6.72 14.21
CA THR A 5 2.38 5.67 14.84
C THR A 5 2.87 5.34 16.25
N LYS A 6 4.19 5.28 16.45
CA LYS A 6 4.78 5.05 17.79
C LYS A 6 4.44 6.17 18.76
N GLU A 7 4.52 7.43 18.33
CA GLU A 7 4.19 8.58 19.18
C GLU A 7 2.69 8.65 19.50
N LEU A 8 1.82 8.36 18.53
CA LEU A 8 0.39 8.26 18.77
C LEU A 8 0.04 7.13 19.75
N ALA A 9 0.71 5.99 19.65
CA ALA A 9 0.54 4.89 20.59
C ALA A 9 0.93 5.29 22.02
N LYS A 10 2.09 5.95 22.19
CA LYS A 10 2.50 6.49 23.50
C LYS A 10 1.53 7.54 24.03
N ALA A 11 1.07 8.44 23.18
CA ALA A 11 0.09 9.44 23.57
C ALA A 11 -1.23 8.79 24.03
N GLY A 12 -1.71 7.74 23.33
CA GLY A 12 -2.88 6.98 23.73
C GLY A 12 -2.73 6.29 25.10
N GLN A 13 -1.53 5.76 25.40
CA GLN A 13 -1.24 5.16 26.72
C GLN A 13 -1.22 6.18 27.86
N ASN A 14 -0.91 7.44 27.59
CA ASN A 14 -0.73 8.48 28.59
C ASN A 14 -1.89 9.49 28.67
N ALA A 15 -2.87 9.41 27.75
CA ALA A 15 -3.85 10.48 27.56
C ALA A 15 -4.90 10.59 28.67
N ASP A 16 -5.22 9.50 29.40
CA ASP A 16 -6.26 9.50 30.43
C ASP A 16 -5.97 8.43 31.47
N THR A 17 -5.84 8.84 32.72
CA THR A 17 -5.57 7.93 33.82
C THR A 17 -6.76 7.06 34.23
N SER A 18 -7.98 7.38 33.77
CA SER A 18 -9.20 6.58 33.98
C SER A 18 -9.36 5.43 32.98
N LYS A 19 -8.55 5.42 31.91
CA LYS A 19 -8.60 4.41 30.84
C LYS A 19 -7.23 3.78 30.62
N THR A 20 -7.22 2.49 30.31
CA THR A 20 -5.99 1.77 29.97
C THR A 20 -5.92 1.56 28.45
N THR A 21 -4.72 1.73 27.90
CA THR A 21 -4.41 1.41 26.50
C THR A 21 -3.26 0.43 26.47
N ASP A 22 -3.54 -0.79 26.04
CA ASP A 22 -2.52 -1.83 25.88
C ASP A 22 -2.19 -2.05 24.41
N ILE A 23 -0.90 -2.22 24.11
CA ILE A 23 -0.41 -2.46 22.77
C ILE A 23 0.29 -3.81 22.75
N PHE A 24 -0.21 -4.71 21.91
CA PHE A 24 0.35 -6.05 21.74
C PHE A 24 1.05 -6.14 20.40
N PHE A 25 2.38 -6.19 20.42
CA PHE A 25 3.19 -6.44 19.23
C PHE A 25 3.29 -7.94 18.94
N ASN A 26 3.66 -8.30 17.72
CA ASN A 26 3.77 -9.70 17.25
C ASN A 26 2.48 -10.51 17.48
N SER A 27 1.35 -9.85 17.41
CA SER A 27 0.01 -10.40 17.69
C SER A 27 -0.85 -10.34 16.42
N GLU A 28 -0.41 -11.02 15.35
CA GLU A 28 -1.16 -11.09 14.09
C GLU A 28 -2.49 -11.80 14.33
N VAL A 29 -3.60 -11.08 14.10
CA VAL A 29 -4.95 -11.63 14.26
C VAL A 29 -5.28 -12.53 13.08
N GLU A 30 -5.63 -13.78 13.36
CA GLU A 30 -6.03 -14.76 12.37
C GLU A 30 -7.54 -14.88 12.21
N TYR A 31 -8.28 -14.86 13.31
CA TYR A 31 -9.74 -14.98 13.33
C TYR A 31 -10.37 -13.95 14.25
N ILE A 32 -11.53 -13.47 13.84
CA ILE A 32 -12.44 -12.67 14.66
C ILE A 32 -13.80 -13.34 14.57
N GLU A 33 -14.36 -13.71 15.71
CA GLU A 33 -15.64 -14.41 15.81
C GLU A 33 -16.56 -13.67 16.78
N LYS A 34 -17.84 -13.55 16.44
CA LYS A 34 -18.84 -13.06 17.41
C LYS A 34 -19.32 -14.23 18.26
N VAL A 35 -19.18 -14.10 19.59
CA VAL A 35 -19.59 -15.11 20.58
C VAL A 35 -20.49 -14.43 21.60
N GLY A 36 -21.79 -14.64 21.47
CA GLY A 36 -22.80 -13.89 22.25
C GLY A 36 -22.73 -12.40 21.91
N ASP A 37 -22.61 -11.57 22.94
CA ASP A 37 -22.53 -10.12 22.80
C ASP A 37 -21.09 -9.60 22.63
N LYS A 38 -20.09 -10.50 22.64
CA LYS A 38 -18.66 -10.15 22.54
C LYS A 38 -18.02 -10.67 21.28
N TYR A 39 -16.84 -10.15 20.99
CA TYR A 39 -15.96 -10.64 19.92
C TYR A 39 -14.76 -11.36 20.52
N LYS A 40 -14.45 -12.51 19.96
CA LYS A 40 -13.26 -13.29 20.25
C LYS A 40 -12.26 -13.11 19.11
N LEU A 41 -11.06 -12.65 19.43
CA LEU A 41 -9.96 -12.50 18.49
C LEU A 41 -8.93 -13.58 18.79
N THR A 42 -8.58 -14.38 17.79
CA THR A 42 -7.53 -15.39 17.89
C THR A 42 -6.35 -15.00 17.02
N THR A 43 -5.18 -14.98 17.62
CA THR A 43 -3.94 -14.66 16.91
C THR A 43 -3.29 -15.93 16.33
N VAL A 44 -2.38 -15.75 15.37
CA VAL A 44 -1.63 -16.86 14.72
C VAL A 44 -0.87 -17.72 15.73
N ASN A 45 -0.39 -17.13 16.84
CA ASN A 45 0.29 -17.86 17.91
C ASN A 45 -0.64 -18.50 18.93
N GLY A 46 -1.98 -18.45 18.71
CA GLY A 46 -2.99 -19.08 19.53
C GLY A 46 -3.45 -18.24 20.73
N THR A 47 -2.94 -17.02 20.93
CA THR A 47 -3.43 -16.12 21.98
C THR A 47 -4.84 -15.66 21.64
N VAL A 48 -5.69 -15.62 22.68
CA VAL A 48 -7.11 -15.22 22.54
C VAL A 48 -7.37 -13.94 23.32
N TYR A 49 -8.00 -12.98 22.67
CA TYR A 49 -8.51 -11.74 23.27
C TYR A 49 -10.03 -11.70 23.16
N THR A 50 -10.69 -11.07 24.13
CA THR A 50 -12.13 -10.82 24.09
C THR A 50 -12.40 -9.32 24.17
N ALA A 51 -13.30 -8.81 23.34
CA ALA A 51 -13.66 -7.40 23.30
C ALA A 51 -15.17 -7.22 23.08
N ASP A 52 -15.72 -6.14 23.62
CA ASP A 52 -17.12 -5.75 23.38
C ASP A 52 -17.27 -5.12 21.98
N PHE A 53 -16.21 -4.51 21.47
CA PHE A 53 -16.18 -3.86 20.16
C PHE A 53 -14.83 -4.06 19.47
N VAL A 54 -14.84 -4.21 18.14
CA VAL A 54 -13.63 -4.41 17.35
C VAL A 54 -13.62 -3.44 16.17
N VAL A 55 -12.52 -2.68 16.04
CA VAL A 55 -12.23 -1.87 14.86
C VAL A 55 -11.13 -2.56 14.05
N VAL A 56 -11.45 -2.97 12.82
CA VAL A 56 -10.50 -3.61 11.92
C VAL A 56 -9.83 -2.52 11.05
N ASN A 57 -8.62 -2.13 11.43
CA ASN A 57 -7.81 -1.15 10.69
C ASN A 57 -6.48 -1.77 10.25
N ALA A 58 -6.56 -2.90 9.55
CA ALA A 58 -5.44 -3.74 9.16
C ALA A 58 -4.93 -3.47 7.73
N GLY A 59 -5.15 -2.24 7.20
CA GLY A 59 -4.73 -1.87 5.84
C GLY A 59 -5.30 -2.83 4.79
N ALA A 60 -4.46 -3.38 3.92
CA ALA A 60 -4.85 -4.31 2.87
C ALA A 60 -5.54 -5.60 3.39
N HIS A 61 -5.30 -5.98 4.64
CA HIS A 61 -5.91 -7.15 5.26
C HIS A 61 -7.30 -6.88 5.86
N SER A 62 -7.76 -5.62 5.94
CA SER A 62 -9.05 -5.29 6.57
C SER A 62 -10.22 -6.00 5.90
N LEU A 63 -10.29 -5.97 4.56
CA LEU A 63 -11.35 -6.66 3.82
C LEU A 63 -11.23 -8.18 3.92
N PHE A 64 -10.00 -8.72 3.95
CA PHE A 64 -9.78 -10.14 4.16
C PHE A 64 -10.34 -10.64 5.49
N LEU A 65 -10.10 -9.91 6.57
CA LEU A 65 -10.66 -10.22 7.90
C LEU A 65 -12.20 -10.06 7.91
N ALA A 66 -12.72 -9.01 7.29
CA ALA A 66 -14.17 -8.80 7.15
C ALA A 66 -14.85 -9.96 6.40
N HIS A 67 -14.24 -10.44 5.31
CA HIS A 67 -14.75 -11.60 4.56
C HIS A 67 -14.79 -12.88 5.42
N LYS A 68 -13.79 -13.11 6.26
CA LYS A 68 -13.80 -14.25 7.21
C LYS A 68 -14.97 -14.17 8.18
N MET A 69 -15.35 -12.98 8.59
CA MET A 69 -16.51 -12.74 9.46
C MET A 69 -17.85 -12.75 8.72
N GLY A 70 -17.87 -12.90 7.39
CA GLY A 70 -19.08 -12.88 6.57
C GLY A 70 -19.49 -11.51 6.04
N TYR A 71 -18.74 -10.44 6.37
CA TYR A 71 -19.05 -9.07 5.94
C TYR A 71 -18.35 -8.71 4.62
N GLY A 72 -18.93 -7.76 3.89
CA GLY A 72 -18.32 -7.20 2.67
C GLY A 72 -18.14 -8.20 1.52
N LYS A 73 -18.90 -9.28 1.49
CA LYS A 73 -18.77 -10.35 0.46
C LYS A 73 -19.00 -9.87 -0.98
N HIS A 74 -19.69 -8.75 -1.16
CA HIS A 74 -19.92 -8.10 -2.46
C HIS A 74 -18.79 -7.16 -2.87
N MET A 75 -17.78 -6.99 -2.03
CA MET A 75 -16.62 -6.12 -2.27
C MET A 75 -15.41 -6.96 -2.63
N GLY A 76 -14.55 -6.43 -3.49
CA GLY A 76 -13.24 -6.98 -3.80
C GLY A 76 -12.16 -5.90 -3.68
N SER A 77 -10.91 -6.29 -3.47
CA SER A 77 -9.80 -5.35 -3.48
C SER A 77 -8.67 -5.85 -4.37
N LEU A 78 -8.09 -4.91 -5.13
CA LEU A 78 -6.88 -5.12 -5.90
C LEU A 78 -5.74 -4.35 -5.23
N SER A 79 -4.73 -5.07 -4.80
CA SER A 79 -3.56 -4.44 -4.18
C SER A 79 -2.72 -3.72 -5.22
N MET A 80 -2.38 -2.47 -4.93
CA MET A 80 -1.48 -1.67 -5.75
C MET A 80 -0.23 -1.34 -4.94
N ALA A 81 0.94 -1.52 -5.55
CA ALA A 81 2.20 -1.11 -4.96
C ALA A 81 2.87 -0.05 -5.82
N GLY A 82 3.62 0.83 -5.18
CA GLY A 82 4.46 1.81 -5.84
C GLY A 82 5.93 1.59 -5.49
N SER A 83 6.77 1.70 -6.50
CA SER A 83 8.22 1.75 -6.31
C SER A 83 8.69 3.19 -6.36
N PHE A 84 9.75 3.47 -5.62
CA PHE A 84 10.40 4.78 -5.60
C PHE A 84 11.84 4.68 -6.08
N TYR A 85 12.33 5.80 -6.57
CA TYR A 85 13.74 6.01 -6.87
C TYR A 85 14.26 7.16 -6.00
N ILE A 86 15.46 7.00 -5.46
CA ILE A 86 16.18 8.02 -4.69
C ILE A 86 17.29 8.57 -5.57
N THR A 87 17.52 9.87 -5.49
CA THR A 87 18.62 10.54 -6.21
C THR A 87 19.90 10.59 -5.37
N ASN A 88 21.04 10.76 -6.04
CA ASN A 88 22.33 10.96 -5.37
C ASN A 88 22.53 12.40 -4.88
N GLY A 89 21.57 13.30 -5.11
CA GLY A 89 21.61 14.70 -4.71
C GLY A 89 20.24 15.29 -4.48
N GLU A 90 20.20 16.51 -3.96
CA GLU A 90 19.00 17.29 -3.74
C GLU A 90 18.59 18.03 -5.01
N PHE A 91 17.47 17.65 -5.61
CA PHE A 91 16.90 18.25 -6.82
C PHE A 91 15.66 19.09 -6.53
N LEU A 92 15.03 18.91 -5.39
CA LEU A 92 13.79 19.58 -5.00
C LEU A 92 13.86 20.06 -3.55
N ASN A 93 13.43 21.30 -3.31
CA ASN A 93 13.31 21.88 -1.97
C ASN A 93 11.93 21.65 -1.34
N GLY A 94 11.02 21.02 -2.09
CA GLY A 94 9.65 20.75 -1.66
C GLY A 94 8.98 19.72 -2.53
N LYS A 95 7.77 19.33 -2.17
CA LYS A 95 7.03 18.30 -2.88
C LYS A 95 6.38 18.85 -4.15
N VAL A 96 6.64 18.20 -5.28
CA VAL A 96 6.11 18.56 -6.60
C VAL A 96 5.38 17.36 -7.20
N TYR A 97 4.17 17.55 -7.67
CA TYR A 97 3.36 16.53 -8.34
C TYR A 97 3.23 16.79 -9.83
N MET A 98 3.18 15.72 -10.61
CA MET A 98 2.61 15.80 -11.95
C MET A 98 1.08 15.99 -11.87
N VAL A 99 0.49 16.53 -12.93
CA VAL A 99 -0.97 16.66 -13.04
C VAL A 99 -1.60 15.26 -12.96
N GLN A 100 -2.56 15.13 -12.06
CA GLN A 100 -3.33 13.89 -11.90
C GLN A 100 -4.24 13.68 -13.10
N ASN A 101 -4.34 12.44 -13.58
CA ASN A 101 -5.34 12.05 -14.57
C ASN A 101 -6.59 11.56 -13.82
N ASP A 102 -7.73 12.19 -14.05
CA ASP A 102 -8.99 11.90 -13.36
C ASP A 102 -9.52 10.48 -13.59
N LYS A 103 -9.10 9.82 -14.68
CA LYS A 103 -9.47 8.44 -14.97
C LYS A 103 -8.66 7.41 -14.19
N LEU A 104 -7.53 7.83 -13.60
CA LEU A 104 -6.62 6.92 -12.90
C LEU A 104 -6.75 7.10 -11.40
N PRO A 105 -7.16 6.07 -10.65
CA PRO A 105 -7.33 6.15 -9.20
C PRO A 105 -5.99 6.09 -8.43
N PHE A 106 -4.88 6.34 -9.11
CA PHE A 106 -3.53 6.20 -8.56
C PHE A 106 -2.86 7.56 -8.45
N ALA A 107 -1.99 7.71 -7.45
CA ALA A 107 -1.20 8.92 -7.30
C ALA A 107 -0.33 9.17 -8.52
N ALA A 108 -0.36 10.39 -9.05
CA ALA A 108 0.56 10.81 -10.09
C ALA A 108 2.01 10.76 -9.58
N LEU A 109 2.95 10.58 -10.49
CA LEU A 109 4.37 10.69 -10.18
C LEU A 109 4.64 12.03 -9.49
N HIS A 110 5.38 11.98 -8.41
CA HIS A 110 5.81 13.17 -7.68
C HIS A 110 7.26 13.03 -7.24
N GLY A 111 7.85 14.15 -6.89
CA GLY A 111 9.15 14.22 -6.26
C GLY A 111 9.07 14.98 -4.94
N ASP A 112 9.81 14.54 -3.95
CA ASP A 112 9.92 15.19 -2.65
C ASP A 112 11.32 15.00 -2.05
N PRO A 113 11.82 15.96 -1.25
CA PRO A 113 13.02 15.75 -0.45
C PRO A 113 12.86 14.53 0.44
N ASP A 114 13.87 13.67 0.50
CA ASP A 114 13.83 12.52 1.41
C ASP A 114 14.08 12.94 2.84
N ILE A 115 13.16 12.64 3.75
CA ILE A 115 13.26 13.02 5.17
C ILE A 115 14.20 12.13 5.98
N LEU A 116 14.55 10.95 5.44
CA LEU A 116 15.44 10.00 6.10
C LEU A 116 16.88 10.14 5.62
N GLU A 117 17.06 10.54 4.36
CA GLU A 117 18.37 10.75 3.75
C GLU A 117 18.51 12.20 3.29
N ASN A 118 19.03 13.04 4.19
CA ASN A 118 19.24 14.46 3.90
C ASN A 118 20.07 14.67 2.63
N GLY A 119 19.70 15.67 1.85
CA GLY A 119 20.37 16.01 0.59
C GLY A 119 20.02 15.09 -0.58
N LYS A 120 18.99 14.28 -0.45
CA LYS A 120 18.46 13.44 -1.53
C LYS A 120 17.02 13.82 -1.90
N THR A 121 16.63 13.52 -3.11
CA THR A 121 15.25 13.65 -3.59
C THR A 121 14.69 12.28 -3.93
N ARG A 122 13.46 12.02 -3.58
CA ARG A 122 12.75 10.80 -3.89
C ARG A 122 11.70 11.05 -4.96
N PHE A 123 11.66 10.19 -5.99
CA PHE A 123 10.68 10.22 -7.06
C PHE A 123 9.84 8.95 -7.09
N GLY A 124 8.55 9.06 -7.25
CA GLY A 124 7.59 7.96 -7.34
C GLY A 124 6.16 8.42 -7.03
N PRO A 125 5.27 7.48 -6.73
CA PRO A 125 5.42 6.05 -6.95
C PRO A 125 5.23 5.66 -8.42
N THR A 126 5.74 4.47 -8.80
CA THR A 126 5.15 3.70 -9.89
C THR A 126 3.82 3.10 -9.41
N ALA A 127 3.00 2.58 -10.32
CA ALA A 127 1.73 1.94 -9.93
C ALA A 127 1.65 0.54 -10.54
N LEU A 128 1.96 -0.47 -9.73
CA LEU A 128 1.93 -1.87 -10.12
C LEU A 128 0.83 -2.61 -9.38
N ALA A 129 -0.05 -3.28 -10.13
CA ALA A 129 -1.00 -4.21 -9.53
C ALA A 129 -0.27 -5.46 -9.03
N LEU A 130 -0.47 -5.81 -7.77
CA LEU A 130 0.13 -6.98 -7.15
C LEU A 130 -0.94 -8.00 -6.78
N LEU A 131 -0.63 -9.28 -7.00
CA LEU A 131 -1.44 -10.41 -6.53
C LEU A 131 -1.03 -10.83 -5.10
N VAL A 132 -0.67 -9.85 -4.27
CA VAL A 132 -0.32 -10.03 -2.86
C VAL A 132 -0.88 -8.88 -2.04
N LEU A 133 -1.29 -9.14 -0.80
CA LEU A 133 -1.74 -8.08 0.12
C LEU A 133 -0.55 -7.31 0.73
N GLU A 134 0.59 -7.99 0.87
CA GLU A 134 1.85 -7.39 1.32
C GLU A 134 2.99 -7.78 0.40
N ARG A 135 3.69 -6.78 -0.14
CA ARG A 135 4.72 -6.96 -1.17
C ARG A 135 5.84 -7.93 -0.79
N TYR A 136 6.18 -8.02 0.49
CA TYR A 136 7.36 -8.76 0.96
C TYR A 136 7.04 -10.03 1.77
N LYS A 137 5.77 -10.43 1.90
CA LYS A 137 5.35 -11.59 2.72
C LYS A 137 5.12 -12.91 1.98
N GLY A 138 5.52 -13.03 0.73
CA GLY A 138 5.57 -14.30 -0.01
C GLY A 138 4.22 -14.99 -0.24
N GLY A 139 4.25 -16.32 -0.39
CA GLY A 139 3.13 -17.13 -0.89
C GLY A 139 1.82 -17.09 -0.09
N LYS A 140 1.87 -16.99 1.25
CA LYS A 140 0.66 -16.82 2.10
C LYS A 140 -0.14 -15.59 1.68
N SER A 141 0.54 -14.51 1.35
CA SER A 141 -0.08 -13.24 0.92
C SER A 141 -0.78 -13.34 -0.44
N ILE A 142 -0.32 -14.23 -1.33
CA ILE A 142 -0.99 -14.49 -2.63
C ILE A 142 -2.37 -15.09 -2.40
N PHE A 143 -2.47 -16.16 -1.59
CA PHE A 143 -3.76 -16.79 -1.29
C PHE A 143 -4.73 -15.85 -0.58
N GLN A 144 -4.24 -15.03 0.34
CA GLN A 144 -5.05 -14.02 1.01
C GLN A 144 -5.56 -12.97 0.03
N CYS A 145 -4.70 -12.51 -0.90
CA CYS A 145 -5.07 -11.57 -1.95
C CYS A 145 -6.15 -12.14 -2.87
N LEU A 146 -5.97 -13.36 -3.39
CA LEU A 146 -6.94 -14.01 -4.25
C LEU A 146 -8.31 -14.16 -3.57
N LYS A 147 -8.33 -14.52 -2.28
CA LYS A 147 -9.57 -14.58 -1.50
C LYS A 147 -10.22 -13.21 -1.31
N THR A 148 -9.42 -12.15 -1.14
CA THR A 148 -9.91 -10.79 -0.92
C THR A 148 -10.36 -10.11 -2.21
N MET A 149 -9.76 -10.49 -3.34
CA MET A 149 -10.21 -10.04 -4.67
C MET A 149 -11.65 -10.48 -4.96
N ASN A 150 -12.11 -11.56 -4.32
CA ASN A 150 -13.47 -12.08 -4.46
C ASN A 150 -13.87 -12.24 -5.95
N ILE A 151 -13.02 -12.95 -6.72
CA ILE A 151 -13.14 -13.05 -8.17
C ILE A 151 -14.45 -13.77 -8.52
N ASP A 152 -15.42 -13.00 -8.97
CA ASP A 152 -16.69 -13.46 -9.55
C ASP A 152 -16.89 -12.86 -10.94
N GLY A 153 -18.02 -13.17 -11.57
CA GLY A 153 -18.33 -12.64 -12.89
C GLY A 153 -18.39 -11.12 -12.96
N SER A 154 -18.75 -10.44 -11.88
CA SER A 154 -18.83 -8.97 -11.82
C SER A 154 -17.43 -8.34 -11.78
N ILE A 155 -16.54 -8.88 -11.00
CA ILE A 155 -15.14 -8.46 -10.91
C ILE A 155 -14.42 -8.69 -12.25
N LEU A 156 -14.62 -9.85 -12.88
CA LEU A 156 -14.05 -10.12 -14.20
C LEU A 156 -14.55 -9.13 -15.25
N LYS A 157 -15.83 -8.76 -15.19
CA LYS A 157 -16.39 -7.73 -16.08
C LYS A 157 -15.74 -6.37 -15.84
N ILE A 158 -15.55 -5.95 -14.57
CA ILE A 158 -14.88 -4.69 -14.23
C ILE A 158 -13.46 -4.67 -14.78
N PHE A 159 -12.68 -5.74 -14.58
CA PHE A 159 -11.33 -5.83 -15.14
C PHE A 159 -11.34 -5.76 -16.68
N TRP A 160 -12.28 -6.43 -17.32
CA TRP A 160 -12.43 -6.38 -18.76
C TRP A 160 -12.76 -4.97 -19.26
N ASP A 161 -13.67 -4.28 -18.59
CA ASP A 161 -14.08 -2.92 -18.95
C ASP A 161 -12.92 -1.91 -18.71
N LEU A 162 -12.13 -2.08 -17.65
CA LEU A 162 -10.92 -1.30 -17.42
C LEU A 162 -9.86 -1.52 -18.52
N LEU A 163 -9.66 -2.78 -18.96
CA LEU A 163 -8.69 -3.11 -20.01
C LEU A 163 -9.14 -2.67 -21.41
N LYS A 164 -10.43 -2.42 -21.64
CA LYS A 164 -10.91 -1.82 -22.88
C LYS A 164 -10.53 -0.36 -23.04
N ASP A 165 -10.41 0.38 -21.93
CA ASP A 165 -9.95 1.76 -21.98
C ASP A 165 -8.46 1.79 -22.35
N SER A 166 -8.16 2.44 -23.48
CA SER A 166 -6.79 2.50 -24.01
C SER A 166 -5.84 3.28 -23.12
N GLU A 167 -6.32 4.30 -22.40
CA GLU A 167 -5.50 5.09 -21.48
C GLU A 167 -5.11 4.25 -20.27
N ILE A 168 -6.08 3.54 -19.66
CA ILE A 168 -5.84 2.65 -18.52
C ILE A 168 -4.91 1.52 -18.92
N ARG A 169 -5.16 0.87 -20.04
CA ARG A 169 -4.32 -0.22 -20.56
C ARG A 169 -2.87 0.24 -20.79
N ASN A 170 -2.69 1.38 -21.45
CA ASN A 170 -1.36 1.94 -21.70
C ASN A 170 -0.66 2.34 -20.41
N TYR A 171 -1.40 2.87 -19.45
CA TYR A 171 -0.88 3.20 -18.12
C TYR A 171 -0.40 1.95 -17.38
N VAL A 172 -1.22 0.90 -17.32
CA VAL A 172 -0.86 -0.37 -16.66
C VAL A 172 0.37 -0.98 -17.33
N PHE A 173 0.41 -1.03 -18.67
CA PHE A 173 1.54 -1.55 -19.40
C PHE A 173 2.82 -0.74 -19.15
N LYS A 174 2.72 0.58 -19.18
CA LYS A 174 3.86 1.47 -18.90
C LYS A 174 4.41 1.26 -17.49
N ASN A 175 3.54 1.16 -16.48
CA ASN A 175 3.97 0.91 -15.11
C ASN A 175 4.58 -0.49 -14.92
N PHE A 176 4.10 -1.49 -15.64
CA PHE A 176 4.75 -2.79 -15.69
C PHE A 176 6.19 -2.69 -16.22
N LEU A 177 6.42 -1.91 -17.28
CA LEU A 177 7.76 -1.69 -17.82
C LEU A 177 8.71 -0.98 -16.84
N PHE A 178 8.19 -0.16 -15.92
CA PHE A 178 9.00 0.46 -14.87
C PHE A 178 9.55 -0.54 -13.84
N GLU A 179 9.01 -1.75 -13.78
CA GLU A 179 9.50 -2.81 -12.90
C GLU A 179 10.45 -3.79 -13.61
N VAL A 180 10.63 -3.68 -14.94
CA VAL A 180 11.51 -4.56 -15.71
C VAL A 180 12.97 -4.11 -15.59
N PRO A 181 13.85 -4.93 -15.01
CA PRO A 181 15.27 -4.57 -14.88
C PRO A 181 15.92 -4.25 -16.22
N GLY A 182 16.79 -3.25 -16.24
CA GLY A 182 17.55 -2.83 -17.43
C GLY A 182 16.88 -1.73 -18.25
N ILE A 183 15.55 -1.67 -18.33
CA ILE A 183 14.84 -0.61 -19.05
C ILE A 183 14.10 0.36 -18.12
N ASN A 184 13.81 -0.06 -16.91
CA ASN A 184 13.00 0.64 -15.91
C ASN A 184 13.49 2.08 -15.64
N LYS A 185 14.77 2.27 -15.33
CA LYS A 185 15.35 3.58 -15.02
C LYS A 185 15.22 4.55 -16.19
N GLY A 186 15.56 4.11 -17.41
CA GLY A 186 15.51 4.96 -18.60
C GLY A 186 14.09 5.44 -18.95
N LEU A 187 13.09 4.57 -18.75
CA LEU A 187 11.70 4.94 -18.94
C LEU A 187 11.19 5.87 -17.84
N PHE A 188 11.56 5.59 -16.59
CA PHE A 188 11.14 6.38 -15.44
C PHE A 188 11.69 7.80 -15.49
N VAL A 189 12.97 7.97 -15.85
CA VAL A 189 13.62 9.29 -16.03
C VAL A 189 12.85 10.17 -17.00
N LYS A 190 12.31 9.62 -18.10
CA LYS A 190 11.52 10.42 -19.07
C LYS A 190 10.31 11.10 -18.41
N ASP A 191 9.66 10.41 -17.45
CA ASP A 191 8.55 11.02 -16.73
C ASP A 191 9.05 11.95 -15.62
N ALA A 192 10.07 11.57 -14.86
CA ALA A 192 10.64 12.39 -13.81
C ALA A 192 11.22 13.72 -14.33
N ARG A 193 11.71 13.75 -15.58
CA ARG A 193 12.14 14.98 -16.26
C ARG A 193 11.05 16.02 -16.50
N LYS A 194 9.78 15.62 -16.42
CA LYS A 194 8.67 16.60 -16.44
C LYS A 194 8.63 17.43 -15.17
N ILE A 195 9.21 16.94 -14.07
CA ILE A 195 9.37 17.64 -12.79
C ILE A 195 10.74 18.32 -12.74
N VAL A 196 11.81 17.56 -13.04
CA VAL A 196 13.20 18.02 -13.00
C VAL A 196 13.87 17.72 -14.35
N PRO A 197 13.93 18.70 -15.27
CA PRO A 197 14.43 18.49 -16.63
C PRO A 197 15.89 18.03 -16.71
N SER A 198 16.72 18.39 -15.74
CA SER A 198 18.15 18.04 -15.68
C SER A 198 18.43 16.61 -15.21
N LEU A 199 17.42 15.89 -14.71
CA LEU A 199 17.60 14.55 -14.13
C LEU A 199 18.14 13.55 -15.17
N THR A 200 19.12 12.75 -14.76
CA THR A 200 19.72 11.69 -15.59
C THR A 200 19.45 10.30 -15.03
N VAL A 201 19.73 9.27 -15.79
CA VAL A 201 19.59 7.87 -15.33
C VAL A 201 20.57 7.56 -14.19
N ASP A 202 21.75 8.19 -14.21
CA ASP A 202 22.80 7.96 -13.22
C ASP A 202 22.50 8.61 -11.88
N ASP A 203 21.61 9.61 -11.87
CA ASP A 203 21.16 10.26 -10.62
C ASP A 203 20.20 9.37 -9.80
N LEU A 204 19.63 8.34 -10.39
CA LEU A 204 18.58 7.54 -9.75
C LEU A 204 19.09 6.20 -9.24
N GLU A 205 18.72 5.87 -8.01
CA GLU A 205 18.84 4.54 -7.43
C GLU A 205 17.46 3.99 -7.06
N TYR A 206 17.25 2.70 -7.25
CA TYR A 206 16.00 2.06 -6.84
C TYR A 206 15.92 2.00 -5.32
N ALA A 207 14.88 2.59 -4.74
CA ALA A 207 14.66 2.58 -3.30
C ALA A 207 14.13 1.22 -2.85
N LYS A 208 14.96 0.45 -2.14
CA LYS A 208 14.57 -0.87 -1.59
C LYS A 208 13.84 -0.69 -0.27
N GLY A 209 12.72 -1.40 -0.12
CA GLY A 209 12.03 -1.49 1.19
C GLY A 209 10.95 -0.43 1.46
N PHE A 210 10.47 0.26 0.43
CA PHE A 210 9.31 1.15 0.49
C PHE A 210 8.05 0.49 -0.06
#